data_74dbd155f3ccf11109554f2263463498
#
_entry.id   74dbd155f3ccf11109554f2263463498
#
_cell.length_a   1.000
_cell.length_b   1.000
_cell.length_c   1.000
_cell.angle_alpha   90.00
_cell.angle_beta   90.00
_cell.angle_gamma   90.00
#
_symmetry.space_group_name_H-M   'P 1'
#
loop_
_entity.id
_entity.type
_entity.pdbx_description
1 polymer ?
#
loop_
_entity_poly.entity_id
_entity_poly.type
_entity_poly.pdbx_seq_one_letter_code
_entity_poly.pdbx_strand_id
1 'polypeptide(L)'
;MPKTDQLELIERDEHIEQAAKALKAMSHPLRLKILCVLGDKEVSVQDIVDDVGTSQSNISQHLAILRDKGVLATRKEANFVYYRINDPRTLKLVGLMREVFCSY
;
A
#
# COMPACT_ATOMS: atom_id res chain seq x y z
N MET A 1 -14.96 18.18 -28.96
CA MET A 1 -14.37 17.18 -28.08
C MET A 1 -13.14 16.57 -28.74
N PRO A 2 -12.00 16.71 -28.10
CA PRO A 2 -10.82 16.12 -28.70
C PRO A 2 -10.96 14.61 -28.76
N LYS A 3 -10.60 14.04 -29.88
CA LYS A 3 -10.55 12.60 -29.99
C LYS A 3 -9.38 12.08 -29.17
N THR A 4 -9.65 11.17 -28.29
CA THR A 4 -8.60 10.40 -27.64
C THR A 4 -8.00 9.48 -28.69
N ASP A 5 -6.73 9.60 -28.97
CA ASP A 5 -6.09 8.71 -29.90
C ASP A 5 -5.90 7.31 -29.27
N GLN A 6 -5.53 6.35 -30.08
CA GLN A 6 -5.39 4.96 -29.62
C GLN A 6 -4.29 4.80 -28.57
N LEU A 7 -3.23 5.59 -28.67
CA LEU A 7 -2.15 5.55 -27.68
C LEU A 7 -2.63 6.01 -26.31
N GLU A 8 -3.43 7.08 -26.27
CA GLU A 8 -4.01 7.56 -25.01
C GLU A 8 -4.94 6.52 -24.39
N LEU A 9 -5.74 5.84 -25.19
CA LEU A 9 -6.63 4.78 -24.70
C LEU A 9 -5.83 3.61 -24.12
N ILE A 10 -4.75 3.21 -24.79
CA ILE A 10 -3.87 2.13 -24.30
C ILE A 10 -3.22 2.55 -22.98
N GLU A 11 -2.71 3.78 -22.89
CA GLU A 11 -2.11 4.28 -21.66
C GLU A 11 -3.12 4.29 -20.51
N ARG A 12 -4.36 4.70 -20.78
CA ARG A 12 -5.42 4.69 -19.77
C ARG A 12 -5.73 3.27 -19.31
N ASP A 13 -5.81 2.30 -20.24
CA ASP A 13 -6.07 0.91 -19.90
C ASP A 13 -4.94 0.34 -19.05
N GLU A 14 -3.69 0.63 -19.38
CA GLU A 14 -2.54 0.23 -18.58
C GLU A 14 -2.58 0.85 -17.19
N HIS A 15 -2.91 2.13 -17.09
CA HIS A 15 -3.05 2.81 -15.81
C HIS A 15 -4.18 2.23 -14.98
N ILE A 16 -5.30 1.90 -15.60
CA ILE A 16 -6.43 1.25 -14.93
C ILE A 16 -6.03 -0.13 -14.41
N GLU A 17 -5.32 -0.90 -15.22
CA GLU A 17 -4.83 -2.22 -14.79
C GLU A 17 -3.87 -2.11 -13.60
N GLN A 18 -2.95 -1.15 -13.64
CA GLN A 18 -2.03 -0.91 -12.54
C GLN A 18 -2.77 -0.50 -11.27
N ALA A 19 -3.74 0.39 -11.40
CA ALA A 19 -4.57 0.82 -10.28
C ALA A 19 -5.35 -0.36 -9.71
N ALA A 20 -5.93 -1.18 -10.57
CA ALA A 20 -6.70 -2.36 -10.14
C ALA A 20 -5.81 -3.35 -9.40
N LYS A 21 -4.59 -3.59 -9.87
CA LYS A 21 -3.63 -4.47 -9.19
C LYS A 21 -3.25 -3.93 -7.82
N ALA A 22 -2.99 -2.63 -7.72
CA ALA A 22 -2.68 -1.99 -6.44
C ALA A 22 -3.85 -2.06 -5.47
N LEU A 23 -5.05 -1.74 -5.93
CA LEU A 23 -6.26 -1.82 -5.11
C LEU A 23 -6.52 -3.25 -4.65
N LYS A 24 -6.33 -4.23 -5.53
CA LYS A 24 -6.48 -5.64 -5.18
C LYS A 24 -5.48 -6.04 -4.09
N ALA A 25 -4.24 -5.59 -4.20
CA ALA A 25 -3.23 -5.84 -3.16
C ALA A 25 -3.62 -5.22 -1.83
N MET A 26 -4.31 -4.08 -1.85
CA MET A 26 -4.76 -3.39 -0.65
C MET A 26 -6.06 -3.98 -0.09
N SER A 27 -6.85 -4.71 -0.87
CA SER A 27 -8.18 -5.17 -0.47
C SER A 27 -8.13 -6.48 0.31
N HIS A 28 -7.45 -6.44 1.45
CA HIS A 28 -7.36 -7.53 2.41
C HIS A 28 -7.31 -6.92 3.80
N PRO A 29 -8.11 -7.41 4.75
CA PRO A 29 -8.21 -6.77 6.08
C PRO A 29 -6.86 -6.54 6.75
N LEU A 30 -5.99 -7.53 6.73
CA LEU A 30 -4.67 -7.41 7.35
C LEU A 30 -3.79 -6.41 6.63
N ARG A 31 -3.82 -6.41 5.30
CA ARG A 31 -3.03 -5.45 4.52
C ARG A 31 -3.51 -4.02 4.71
N LEU A 32 -4.83 -3.81 4.78
CA LEU A 32 -5.38 -2.49 5.10
C LEU A 32 -4.96 -2.04 6.50
N LYS A 33 -4.95 -2.95 7.46
CA LYS A 33 -4.50 -2.65 8.82
C LYS A 33 -3.03 -2.22 8.83
N ILE A 34 -2.19 -2.92 8.08
CA ILE A 34 -0.77 -2.55 7.93
C ILE A 34 -0.64 -1.14 7.38
N LEU A 35 -1.37 -0.81 6.32
CA LEU A 35 -1.31 0.52 5.72
C LEU A 35 -1.76 1.61 6.70
N CYS A 36 -2.78 1.33 7.48
CA CYS A 36 -3.24 2.25 8.52
C CYS A 36 -2.21 2.45 9.62
N VAL A 37 -1.52 1.39 10.02
CA VAL A 37 -0.44 1.45 11.02
C VAL A 37 0.72 2.29 10.49
N LEU A 38 1.10 2.10 9.23
CA LEU A 38 2.18 2.86 8.62
C LEU A 38 1.84 4.36 8.54
N GLY A 39 0.67 4.68 7.98
CA GLY A 39 0.33 6.08 7.75
C GLY A 39 1.43 6.80 6.98
N ASP A 40 1.87 7.95 7.48
CA ASP A 40 2.95 8.74 6.89
C ASP A 40 4.34 8.40 7.46
N LYS A 41 4.43 7.34 8.25
CA LYS A 41 5.66 6.96 8.96
C LYS A 41 6.41 5.86 8.24
N GLU A 42 7.66 5.74 8.61
CA GLU A 42 8.51 4.60 8.29
C GLU A 42 8.60 3.74 9.53
N VAL A 43 8.22 2.46 9.44
CA VAL A 43 8.07 1.58 10.59
C VAL A 43 8.82 0.27 10.33
N SER A 44 9.55 -0.20 11.34
CA SER A 44 10.26 -1.49 11.26
C SER A 44 9.28 -2.65 11.24
N VAL A 45 9.71 -3.77 10.66
CA VAL A 45 8.90 -5.00 10.65
C VAL A 45 8.48 -5.39 12.05
N GLN A 46 9.39 -5.30 13.02
CA GLN A 46 9.10 -5.69 14.39
C GLN A 46 7.98 -4.83 15.00
N ASP A 47 8.04 -3.52 14.76
CA ASP A 47 7.01 -2.62 15.27
C ASP A 47 5.66 -2.85 14.56
N ILE A 48 5.68 -3.18 13.27
CA ILE A 48 4.46 -3.54 12.56
C ILE A 48 3.85 -4.80 13.18
N VAL A 49 4.66 -5.82 13.45
CA VAL A 49 4.20 -7.06 14.09
C VAL A 49 3.55 -6.75 15.44
N ASP A 50 4.21 -5.94 16.25
CA ASP A 50 3.72 -5.57 17.58
C ASP A 50 2.40 -4.81 17.50
N ASP A 51 2.29 -3.87 16.57
CA ASP A 51 1.11 -3.01 16.44
C ASP A 51 -0.08 -3.76 15.82
N VAL A 52 0.18 -4.66 14.88
CA VAL A 52 -0.89 -5.40 14.19
C VAL A 52 -1.37 -6.59 15.01
N GLY A 53 -0.46 -7.25 15.74
CA GLY A 53 -0.85 -8.30 16.68
C GLY A 53 -1.02 -9.68 16.08
N THR A 54 -0.30 -9.99 14.99
CA THR A 54 -0.27 -11.33 14.41
C THR A 54 1.19 -11.80 14.28
N SER A 55 1.43 -12.99 13.74
CA SER A 55 2.76 -13.56 13.65
C SER A 55 3.64 -12.77 12.66
N GLN A 56 4.94 -12.78 12.93
CA GLN A 56 5.92 -12.17 12.02
C GLN A 56 5.87 -12.79 10.63
N SER A 57 5.70 -14.12 10.56
CA SER A 57 5.60 -14.83 9.29
C SER A 57 4.41 -14.34 8.45
N ASN A 58 3.26 -14.16 9.08
CA ASN A 58 2.06 -13.67 8.42
C ASN A 58 2.24 -12.22 7.95
N ILE A 59 2.78 -11.37 8.80
CA ILE A 59 3.07 -9.97 8.45
C ILE A 59 4.05 -9.90 7.27
N SER A 60 5.13 -10.68 7.31
CA SER A 60 6.16 -10.67 6.26
C SER A 60 5.59 -11.06 4.90
N GLN A 61 4.67 -12.03 4.86
CA GLN A 61 4.00 -12.41 3.62
C GLN A 61 3.18 -11.26 3.04
N HIS A 62 2.40 -10.59 3.88
CA HIS A 62 1.57 -9.48 3.42
C HIS A 62 2.39 -8.24 3.04
N LEU A 63 3.46 -7.96 3.77
CA LEU A 63 4.39 -6.89 3.42
C LEU A 63 5.04 -7.14 2.07
N ALA A 64 5.45 -8.37 1.79
CA ALA A 64 6.05 -8.74 0.51
C ALA A 64 5.08 -8.51 -0.66
N ILE A 65 3.82 -8.88 -0.50
CA ILE A 65 2.79 -8.65 -1.53
C ILE A 65 2.63 -7.14 -1.80
N LEU A 66 2.50 -6.35 -0.76
CA LEU A 66 2.35 -4.89 -0.89
C LEU A 66 3.57 -4.25 -1.54
N ARG A 67 4.76 -4.69 -1.16
CA ARG A 67 6.02 -4.22 -1.75
C ARG A 67 6.09 -4.59 -3.23
N ASP A 68 5.80 -5.85 -3.57
CA ASP A 68 5.89 -6.34 -4.95
C ASP A 68 4.90 -5.65 -5.88
N LYS A 69 3.78 -5.18 -5.36
CA LYS A 69 2.79 -4.42 -6.13
C LYS A 69 3.03 -2.90 -6.10
N GLY A 70 4.16 -2.47 -5.54
CA GLY A 70 4.55 -1.07 -5.55
C GLY A 70 3.81 -0.18 -4.54
N VAL A 71 3.01 -0.77 -3.66
CA VAL A 71 2.29 0.00 -2.63
C VAL A 71 3.23 0.43 -1.51
N LEU A 72 4.18 -0.42 -1.15
CA LEU A 72 5.17 -0.14 -0.11
C LEU A 72 6.58 -0.05 -0.69
N ALA A 73 7.40 0.74 -0.05
CA ALA A 73 8.84 0.80 -0.27
C ALA A 73 9.55 0.40 1.01
N THR A 74 10.78 -0.08 0.86
CA THR A 74 11.57 -0.54 1.98
C THR A 74 12.90 0.22 2.06
N ARG A 75 13.41 0.31 3.27
CA ARG A 75 14.76 0.78 3.54
C ARG A 75 15.40 -0.16 4.55
N LYS A 76 16.64 -0.51 4.32
CA LYS A 76 17.39 -1.35 5.24
C LYS A 76 18.45 -0.51 5.94
N GLU A 77 18.50 -0.60 7.26
CA GLU A 77 19.50 0.08 8.07
C GLU A 77 19.95 -0.86 9.18
N ALA A 78 21.23 -1.18 9.20
CA ALA A 78 21.80 -2.20 10.09
C ALA A 78 21.04 -3.52 9.93
N ASN A 79 20.48 -4.07 11.01
CA ASN A 79 19.73 -5.32 10.99
C ASN A 79 18.22 -5.11 10.84
N PHE A 80 17.77 -3.88 10.63
CA PHE A 80 16.35 -3.55 10.57
C PHE A 80 15.91 -3.26 9.15
N VAL A 81 14.71 -3.71 8.81
CA VAL A 81 14.02 -3.37 7.57
C VAL A 81 12.84 -2.48 7.93
N TYR A 82 12.78 -1.31 7.30
CA TYR A 82 11.70 -0.34 7.50
C TYR A 82 10.83 -0.31 6.27
N TYR A 83 9.53 -0.20 6.50
CA TYR A 83 8.52 -0.09 5.45
C TYR A 83 7.82 1.24 5.52
N ARG A 84 7.48 1.78 4.36
CA ARG A 84 6.68 3.00 4.25
C ARG A 84 5.78 2.91 3.03
N ILE A 85 4.71 3.68 3.03
CA ILE A 85 3.87 3.84 1.83
C ILE A 85 4.70 4.57 0.78
N ASN A 86 4.78 3.98 -0.42
CA ASN A 86 5.72 4.42 -1.45
C ASN A 86 5.33 5.78 -2.06
N ASP A 87 4.04 5.99 -2.32
CA ASP A 87 3.55 7.18 -3.01
C ASP A 87 2.65 7.99 -2.08
N PRO A 88 2.93 9.31 -1.92
CA PRO A 88 2.07 10.17 -1.09
C PRO A 88 0.59 10.18 -1.51
N ARG A 89 0.32 9.94 -2.80
CA ARG A 89 -1.07 9.86 -3.28
C ARG A 89 -1.77 8.60 -2.78
N THR A 90 -1.04 7.50 -2.66
CA THR A 90 -1.56 6.28 -2.02
C THR A 90 -1.88 6.53 -0.56
N LEU A 91 -1.04 7.29 0.12
CA LEU A 91 -1.30 7.69 1.50
C LEU A 91 -2.61 8.49 1.62
N LYS A 92 -2.85 9.40 0.69
CA LYS A 92 -4.11 10.17 0.64
C LYS A 92 -5.31 9.24 0.45
N LEU A 93 -5.19 8.25 -0.43
CA LEU A 93 -6.25 7.28 -0.67
C LEU A 93 -6.57 6.48 0.60
N VAL A 94 -5.56 6.00 1.29
CA VAL A 94 -5.71 5.30 2.57
C VAL A 94 -6.38 6.20 3.61
N GLY A 95 -5.96 7.45 3.69
CA GLY A 95 -6.54 8.44 4.59
C GLY A 95 -8.02 8.69 4.33
N LEU A 96 -8.39 8.83 3.06
CA LEU A 96 -9.80 9.00 2.66
C LEU A 96 -10.64 7.76 3.00
N MET A 97 -10.10 6.58 2.75
CA MET A 97 -10.77 5.33 3.11
C MET A 97 -11.02 5.27 4.63
N ARG A 98 -10.05 5.67 5.43
CA ARG A 98 -10.20 5.73 6.89
C ARG A 98 -11.30 6.70 7.29
N GLU A 99 -11.35 7.87 6.66
CA GLU A 99 -12.41 8.85 6.92
C GLU A 99 -13.80 8.27 6.64
N VAL A 100 -13.93 7.56 5.52
CA VAL A 100 -15.22 7.01 5.10
C VAL A 100 -15.69 5.89 6.04
N PHE A 101 -14.79 4.98 6.41
CA PHE A 101 -15.17 3.74 7.11
C PHE A 101 -14.82 3.74 8.60
N CYS A 102 -13.93 4.60 9.03
CA CYS A 102 -13.43 4.63 10.41
C CYS A 102 -13.56 6.03 11.03
N SER A 103 -14.43 6.88 10.50
CA SER A 103 -14.65 8.21 11.07
C SER A 103 -15.41 8.09 12.39
N TYR A 104 -14.86 8.69 13.40
CA TYR A 104 -15.41 8.74 14.75
C TYR A 104 -15.88 10.15 15.05
#